data_2631da507dac7f30b91c503eff8dab19
#
_entry.id   2631da507dac7f30b91c503eff8dab19
#
_cell.length_a   1.000
_cell.length_b   1.000
_cell.length_c   1.000
_cell.angle_alpha   90.00
_cell.angle_beta   90.00
_cell.angle_gamma   90.00
#
_symmetry.space_group_name_H-M   'P 1'
#
loop_
_entity.id
_entity.type
_entity.pdbx_description
1 polymer ?
#
loop_
_entity_poly.entity_id
_entity_poly.type
_entity_poly.pdbx_seq_one_letter_code
_entity_poly.pdbx_strand_id
1 'polypeptide(L)' 'MFGNERYGKRSPSDREQRVIELVAQGLKNREVADEIGTSEYVIKNYLRIIYDKLGLWNRVELALWYEARKHDNPAHA' A
#
# COMPACT_ATOMS: atom_id res chain seq x y z
N MET A 1 15.32 10.52 14.84
CA MET A 1 15.34 9.77 14.78
C MET A 1 14.56 8.77 15.16
N PHE A 2 13.95 8.79 15.85
CA PHE A 2 13.20 7.91 16.13
C PHE A 2 12.11 7.64 15.32
N GLY A 3 11.35 8.53 14.81
CA GLY A 3 10.27 8.38 13.89
C GLY A 3 10.71 7.72 12.63
N ASN A 4 11.84 8.12 12.17
CA ASN A 4 12.36 7.55 10.94
C ASN A 4 12.66 6.10 11.06
N GLU A 5 13.19 5.71 12.19
CA GLU A 5 13.46 4.33 12.37
C GLU A 5 12.20 3.52 12.39
N ARG A 6 11.18 4.05 13.00
CA ARG A 6 9.93 3.38 13.07
C ARG A 6 9.33 3.16 11.70
N TYR A 7 9.30 4.23 10.90
CA TYR A 7 8.74 4.11 9.57
C TYR A 7 9.61 3.28 8.65
N GLY A 8 10.90 3.44 8.75
CA GLY A 8 11.81 2.74 7.86
C GLY A 8 11.81 1.25 8.06
N LYS A 9 11.49 0.80 9.27
CA LYS A 9 11.50 -0.61 9.55
C LYS A 9 10.15 -1.26 9.42
N ARG A 10 9.09 -0.48 9.32
CA ARG A 10 7.76 -1.07 9.27
C ARG A 10 7.43 -1.45 7.87
N SER A 11 7.04 -2.68 7.72
CA SER A 11 6.52 -3.17 6.44
C SER A 11 5.02 -3.15 6.49
N PRO A 12 4.36 -3.05 5.37
CA PRO A 12 2.91 -3.20 5.34
C PRO A 12 2.52 -4.57 5.87
N SER A 13 1.40 -4.62 6.57
CA SER A 13 0.84 -5.90 7.00
C SER A 13 0.38 -6.66 5.76
N ASP A 14 0.05 -7.94 5.93
CA ASP A 14 -0.43 -8.74 4.81
C ASP A 14 -1.66 -8.12 4.16
N ARG A 15 -2.58 -7.62 4.97
CA ARG A 15 -3.78 -7.00 4.43
C ARG A 15 -3.46 -5.70 3.71
N GLU A 16 -2.57 -4.90 4.29
CA GLU A 16 -2.14 -3.68 3.64
C GLU A 16 -1.44 -3.97 2.33
N GLN A 17 -0.62 -5.01 2.31
CA GLN A 17 0.07 -5.41 1.09
C GLN A 17 -0.94 -5.77 0.00
N ARG A 18 -1.98 -6.47 0.37
CA ARG A 18 -3.03 -6.84 -0.58
C ARG A 18 -3.73 -5.60 -1.14
N VAL A 19 -4.02 -4.63 -0.26
CA VAL A 19 -4.63 -3.38 -0.70
C VAL A 19 -3.71 -2.67 -1.69
N ILE A 20 -2.43 -2.61 -1.37
CA ILE A 20 -1.45 -1.95 -2.23
C ILE A 20 -1.43 -2.59 -3.62
N GLU A 21 -1.41 -3.91 -3.66
CA GLU A 21 -1.36 -4.62 -4.93
C GLU A 21 -2.58 -4.33 -5.79
N LEU A 22 -3.74 -4.33 -5.18
CA LEU A 22 -4.97 -4.10 -5.92
C LEU A 22 -5.06 -2.65 -6.41
N VAL A 23 -4.64 -1.71 -5.58
CA VAL A 23 -4.63 -0.31 -5.98
C VAL A 23 -3.62 -0.11 -7.12
N ALA A 24 -2.48 -0.75 -7.04
CA ALA A 24 -1.47 -0.64 -8.09
C ALA A 24 -1.95 -1.22 -9.41
N GLN A 25 -2.88 -2.17 -9.36
CA GLN A 25 -3.48 -2.72 -10.56
C GLN A 25 -4.55 -1.81 -11.16
N GLY A 26 -4.87 -0.72 -10.49
CA GLY A 26 -5.82 0.25 -11.01
C GLY A 26 -7.23 0.09 -10.50
N LEU A 27 -7.46 -0.77 -9.52
CA LEU A 27 -8.80 -0.94 -8.97
C LEU A 27 -9.21 0.28 -8.17
N LYS A 28 -10.50 0.59 -8.23
CA LYS A 28 -11.08 1.64 -7.41
C LYS A 28 -11.30 1.12 -6.00
N ASN A 29 -11.44 2.02 -5.04
CA ASN A 29 -11.60 1.62 -3.65
C ASN A 29 -12.73 0.63 -3.45
N ARG A 30 -13.84 0.82 -4.15
CA ARG A 30 -14.96 -0.08 -4.03
C ARG A 30 -14.60 -1.48 -4.52
N GLU A 31 -13.86 -1.53 -5.61
CA GLU A 31 -13.44 -2.81 -6.17
C GLU A 31 -12.46 -3.51 -5.25
N VAL A 32 -11.56 -2.73 -4.64
CA VAL A 32 -10.63 -3.28 -3.67
C VAL A 32 -11.39 -3.84 -2.48
N ALA A 33 -12.40 -3.09 -2.01
CA ALA A 33 -13.21 -3.52 -0.89
C ALA A 33 -13.91 -4.84 -1.19
N ASP A 34 -14.44 -4.97 -2.39
CA ASP A 34 -15.11 -6.20 -2.79
C ASP A 34 -14.15 -7.37 -2.82
N GLU A 35 -12.95 -7.15 -3.31
CA GLU A 35 -11.95 -8.22 -3.39
C GLU A 35 -11.52 -8.70 -2.01
N ILE A 36 -11.40 -7.77 -1.08
CA ILE A 36 -10.92 -8.09 0.25
C ILE A 36 -12.06 -8.57 1.15
N GLY A 37 -13.29 -8.18 0.83
CA GLY A 37 -14.44 -8.55 1.64
C GLY A 37 -14.71 -7.56 2.75
N THR A 38 -14.57 -6.28 2.46
CA THR A 38 -14.79 -5.25 3.44
C THR A 38 -15.51 -4.08 2.79
N SER A 39 -15.59 -2.94 3.45
CA SER A 39 -16.28 -1.77 2.94
C SER A 39 -15.28 -0.78 2.33
N GLU A 40 -15.82 0.07 1.46
CA GLU A 40 -15.01 1.12 0.85
C GLU A 40 -14.43 2.05 1.92
N TYR A 41 -15.20 2.30 2.97
CA TYR A 41 -14.76 3.14 4.06
C TYR A 41 -13.48 2.58 4.72
N VAL A 42 -13.47 1.27 4.92
CA VAL A 42 -12.32 0.60 5.51
C VAL A 42 -11.11 0.72 4.59
N ILE A 43 -11.32 0.60 3.28
CA ILE A 43 -10.24 0.75 2.32
C ILE A 43 -9.66 2.16 2.37
N LYS A 44 -10.49 3.17 2.48
CA LYS A 44 -10.00 4.54 2.59
C LYS A 44 -9.13 4.71 3.83
N ASN A 45 -9.52 4.09 4.93
CA ASN A 45 -8.73 4.14 6.15
C ASN A 45 -7.40 3.40 6.00
N TYR A 46 -7.43 2.25 5.34
CA TYR A 46 -6.19 1.52 5.08
C TYR A 46 -5.24 2.37 4.24
N LEU A 47 -5.76 3.02 3.21
CA LEU A 47 -4.91 3.82 2.35
C LEU A 47 -4.29 4.99 3.09
N ARG A 48 -5.07 5.63 3.97
CA ARG A 48 -4.52 6.72 4.77
C ARG A 48 -3.34 6.24 5.62
N ILE A 49 -3.51 5.08 6.25
CA ILE A 49 -2.46 4.51 7.08
C ILE A 49 -1.25 4.12 6.23
N ILE A 50 -1.51 3.53 5.08
CA ILE A 50 -0.44 3.12 4.16
C ILE A 50 0.35 4.32 3.69
N TYR A 51 -0.34 5.39 3.26
CA TYR A 51 0.35 6.59 2.81
C TYR A 51 1.23 7.16 3.92
N ASP A 52 0.69 7.20 5.13
CA ASP A 52 1.42 7.73 6.25
C ASP A 52 2.63 6.85 6.58
N LYS A 53 2.42 5.55 6.57
CA LYS A 53 3.47 4.59 6.90
C LYS A 53 4.61 4.63 5.89
N LEU A 54 4.30 4.78 4.62
CA LEU A 54 5.28 4.74 3.54
C LEU A 54 5.77 6.12 3.12
N GLY A 55 5.18 7.17 3.67
CA GLY A 55 5.59 8.52 3.33
C GLY A 55 5.12 8.97 1.96
N LEU A 56 3.94 8.54 1.57
CA LEU A 56 3.39 8.84 0.25
C LEU A 56 2.22 9.82 0.36
N TRP A 57 1.95 10.52 -0.74
CA TRP A 57 0.92 11.55 -0.75
C TRP A 57 -0.37 11.15 -1.46
N ASN A 58 -0.31 10.19 -2.39
CA ASN A 58 -1.48 9.87 -3.19
C ASN A 58 -1.33 8.50 -3.85
N ARG A 59 -2.37 8.10 -4.59
CA ARG A 59 -2.43 6.79 -5.22
C ARG A 59 -1.38 6.61 -6.30
N VAL A 60 -1.06 7.68 -7.00
CA VAL A 60 -0.07 7.59 -8.07
C VAL A 60 1.29 7.24 -7.47
N GLU A 61 1.62 7.91 -6.38
CA GLU A 61 2.87 7.61 -5.70
C GLU A 61 2.89 6.21 -5.15
N LEU A 62 1.76 5.73 -4.67
CA LEU A 62 1.68 4.38 -4.16
C LEU A 62 1.93 3.36 -5.27
N ALA A 63 1.35 3.57 -6.43
CA ALA A 63 1.55 2.68 -7.56
C ALA A 63 3.01 2.68 -8.00
N LEU A 64 3.63 3.85 -8.03
CA LEU A 64 5.04 3.96 -8.39
C LEU A 64 5.94 3.28 -7.36
N TRP A 65 5.61 3.45 -6.09
CA TRP A 65 6.34 2.81 -5.01
C TRP A 65 6.27 1.28 -5.16
N TYR A 66 5.10 0.78 -5.46
CA TYR A 66 4.91 -0.66 -5.62
C TYR A 66 5.71 -1.19 -6.82
N GLU A 67 5.65 -0.48 -7.93
CA GLU A 67 6.37 -0.89 -9.11
C GLU A 67 7.88 -0.90 -8.89
N ALA A 68 8.38 0.10 -8.20
CA ALA A 68 9.80 0.17 -7.92
C ALA A 68 10.26 -0.99 -7.04
N ARG A 69 9.48 -1.30 -6.02
CA ARG A 69 9.84 -2.40 -5.13
C ARG A 69 9.73 -3.74 -5.82
N LYS A 70 8.76 -3.88 -6.70
CA LYS A 70 8.57 -5.09 -7.44
C LYS A 70 9.78 -5.38 -8.33
N HIS A 71 10.32 -4.35 -8.96
CA HIS A 71 11.50 -4.50 -9.80
C HIS A 71 12.77 -4.73 -9.00
N ASP A 72 12.83 -4.18 -7.82
CA ASP A 72 14.02 -4.30 -6.97
C ASP A 72 14.04 -5.55 -6.14
N ASN A 73 13.00 -6.32 -6.16
CA ASN A 73 12.90 -7.50 -5.31
C ASN A 73 13.82 -8.60 -5.82
N PRO A 74 14.85 -8.97 -5.07
CA PRO A 74 15.79 -9.98 -5.55
C PRO A 74 15.16 -11.33 -5.80
N ALA A 75 14.03 -11.60 -5.19
CA ALA A 75 13.37 -12.87 -5.42
C ALA A 75 12.88 -13.01 -6.84
N HIS A 76 12.81 -11.92 -7.55
CA HIS A 76 12.38 -11.95 -8.93
C HIS A 76 13.56 -12.02 -9.91
N ALA A 77 14.72 -11.92 -9.39
CA ALA A 77 15.90 -11.90 -10.25
C ALA A 77 16.29 -13.28 -10.69
#